data_926474975bd351dc0963a55d31b93048
#
_entry.id   926474975bd351dc0963a55d31b93048
#
_cell.length_a   1.000
_cell.length_b   1.000
_cell.length_c   1.000
_cell.angle_alpha   90.00
_cell.angle_beta   90.00
_cell.angle_gamma   90.00
#
_symmetry.space_group_name_H-M   'P 1'
#
loop_
_entity.id
_entity.type
_entity.pdbx_description
1 polymer ?
#
loop_
_entity_poly.entity_id
_entity_poly.type
_entity_poly.pdbx_seq_one_letter_code
_entity_poly.pdbx_strand_id
1 'polypeptide(L)'
;AEFCVVRHYAMRGLVIVDNDEQYAAWIADQPTFADTQAGLNSDLVAGQASYAVCSSCHGVNAEGNKAMHAPRLAGMDAEYMKRQLRHFKRGVRGTHEDDTWGQTMAPMAMMLADGSAINNVVSYIDTLSGQADFDDDASYNLSAAVERYAPSVSGDPNKSAALYQSTCAMCHGDSGDGVWTVNAPQLTGLEGWYLSSQIKNFRDGIRGRHSDDLYGLQMGLVSNTMTDDQAIEDMVAYIMTFESTTEEPVKLAQQR
;
A
#
# COMPACT_ATOMS: atom_id res chain seq x y z
N ALA A 1 3.96 -22.31 19.95
CA ALA A 1 2.66 -22.41 19.30
C ALA A 1 1.50 -22.24 20.30
N GLU A 2 1.58 -21.31 21.28
CA GLU A 2 0.58 -21.31 22.37
C GLU A 2 0.08 -19.91 22.75
N PHE A 3 0.06 -18.95 21.83
CA PHE A 3 -0.31 -17.59 22.21
C PHE A 3 -1.64 -17.06 21.64
N CYS A 4 -2.51 -17.92 21.08
CA CYS A 4 -3.87 -17.54 20.67
C CYS A 4 -4.93 -18.23 21.50
N VAL A 5 -5.08 -17.83 22.76
CA VAL A 5 -5.94 -18.52 23.73
C VAL A 5 -7.45 -18.44 23.41
N VAL A 6 -7.92 -17.52 22.56
CA VAL A 6 -9.37 -17.29 22.38
C VAL A 6 -9.90 -17.63 20.98
N ARG A 7 -9.06 -17.82 19.95
CA ARG A 7 -9.53 -18.10 18.58
C ARG A 7 -8.71 -19.15 17.81
N HIS A 8 -8.07 -20.07 18.49
CA HIS A 8 -7.25 -21.10 17.84
C HIS A 8 -8.01 -21.91 16.77
N TYR A 9 -9.27 -22.22 17.01
CA TYR A 9 -10.14 -22.94 16.06
C TYR A 9 -10.62 -22.07 14.87
N ALA A 10 -10.46 -20.75 14.93
CA ALA A 10 -10.82 -19.83 13.85
C ALA A 10 -9.64 -19.49 12.95
N MET A 11 -8.42 -19.92 13.28
CA MET A 11 -7.24 -19.73 12.46
C MET A 11 -7.27 -20.72 11.29
N ARG A 12 -7.74 -20.25 10.14
CA ARG A 12 -7.64 -21.01 8.90
C ARG A 12 -6.29 -20.72 8.25
N GLY A 13 -5.43 -21.74 8.22
CA GLY A 13 -4.22 -21.72 7.42
C GLY A 13 -4.52 -22.28 6.03
N LEU A 14 -3.97 -21.68 5.00
CA LEU A 14 -3.94 -22.26 3.67
C LEU A 14 -2.69 -23.13 3.58
N VAL A 15 -2.87 -24.42 3.35
CA VAL A 15 -1.78 -25.33 2.98
C VAL A 15 -1.79 -25.42 1.46
N ILE A 16 -0.78 -24.86 0.83
CA ILE A 16 -0.57 -24.99 -0.61
C ILE A 16 0.28 -26.23 -0.83
N VAL A 17 -0.22 -27.15 -1.63
CA VAL A 17 0.55 -28.35 -2.04
C VAL A 17 1.00 -28.09 -3.46
N ASP A 18 2.26 -27.73 -3.60
CA ASP A 18 2.91 -27.52 -4.89
C ASP A 18 3.57 -28.81 -5.37
N ASN A 19 3.69 -28.99 -6.68
CA ASN A 19 4.63 -29.93 -7.24
C ASN A 19 6.06 -29.36 -7.17
N ASP A 20 7.07 -30.19 -7.47
CA ASP A 20 8.48 -29.80 -7.35
C ASP A 20 8.82 -28.58 -8.20
N GLU A 21 8.21 -28.43 -9.37
CA GLU A 21 8.42 -27.29 -10.28
C GLU A 21 7.81 -26.00 -9.71
N GLN A 22 6.60 -26.07 -9.19
CA GLN A 22 5.92 -24.93 -8.57
C GLN A 22 6.63 -24.50 -7.29
N TYR A 23 7.06 -25.46 -6.47
CA TYR A 23 7.84 -25.18 -5.27
C TYR A 23 9.20 -24.54 -5.59
N ALA A 24 9.91 -25.07 -6.60
CA ALA A 24 11.18 -24.50 -7.05
C ALA A 24 11.00 -23.05 -7.58
N ALA A 25 9.93 -22.80 -8.33
CA ALA A 25 9.60 -21.46 -8.82
C ALA A 25 9.27 -20.51 -7.65
N TRP A 26 8.49 -20.98 -6.67
CA TRP A 26 8.18 -20.20 -5.48
C TRP A 26 9.43 -19.89 -4.65
N ILE A 27 10.32 -20.87 -4.42
CA ILE A 27 11.59 -20.65 -3.71
C ILE A 27 12.48 -19.65 -4.46
N ALA A 28 12.58 -19.77 -5.79
CA ALA A 28 13.41 -18.87 -6.60
C ALA A 28 12.92 -17.41 -6.56
N ASP A 29 11.67 -17.21 -6.26
CA ASP A 29 11.06 -15.89 -6.13
C ASP A 29 11.10 -15.31 -4.70
N GLN A 30 11.47 -16.12 -3.69
CA GLN A 30 11.63 -15.59 -2.34
C GLN A 30 12.87 -14.69 -2.26
N PRO A 31 12.80 -13.55 -1.54
CA PRO A 31 13.98 -12.73 -1.33
C PRO A 31 15.06 -13.57 -0.62
N THR A 32 16.22 -13.64 -1.21
CA THR A 32 17.37 -14.27 -0.57
C THR A 32 17.88 -13.37 0.57
N PHE A 33 18.74 -13.94 1.44
CA PHE A 33 19.44 -13.11 2.43
C PHE A 33 20.25 -12.00 1.75
N ALA A 34 20.82 -12.26 0.57
CA ALA A 34 21.52 -11.25 -0.23
C ALA A 34 20.57 -10.13 -0.69
N ASP A 35 19.34 -10.45 -1.09
CA ASP A 35 18.33 -9.43 -1.46
C ASP A 35 17.92 -8.59 -0.24
N THR A 36 17.82 -9.22 0.92
CA THR A 36 17.57 -8.50 2.18
C THR A 36 18.72 -7.57 2.55
N GLN A 37 19.98 -8.02 2.33
CA GLN A 37 21.16 -7.20 2.54
C GLN A 37 21.31 -6.12 1.46
N ALA A 38 20.95 -6.40 0.22
CA ALA A 38 20.95 -5.41 -0.87
C ALA A 38 19.95 -4.27 -0.60
N GLY A 39 18.85 -4.55 0.10
CA GLY A 39 17.92 -3.52 0.58
C GLY A 39 18.56 -2.52 1.56
N LEU A 40 19.66 -2.90 2.23
CA LEU A 40 20.44 -2.00 3.09
C LEU A 40 21.43 -1.13 2.30
N ASN A 41 21.71 -1.48 1.04
CA ASN A 41 22.65 -0.80 0.14
C ASN A 41 21.96 -0.37 -1.16
N SER A 42 20.75 0.18 -1.06
CA SER A 42 20.01 0.65 -2.24
C SER A 42 20.77 1.75 -2.97
N ASP A 43 20.84 1.62 -4.30
CA ASP A 43 21.40 2.65 -5.18
C ASP A 43 20.33 3.71 -5.47
N LEU A 44 20.40 4.83 -4.76
CA LEU A 44 19.44 5.93 -4.91
C LEU A 44 19.53 6.60 -6.29
N VAL A 45 20.69 6.59 -6.95
CA VAL A 45 20.84 7.14 -8.31
C VAL A 45 20.11 6.27 -9.32
N ALA A 46 20.28 4.95 -9.23
CA ALA A 46 19.52 4.00 -10.04
C ALA A 46 18.03 4.05 -9.71
N GLY A 47 17.67 4.25 -8.43
CA GLY A 47 16.30 4.45 -7.97
C GLY A 47 15.65 5.69 -8.58
N GLN A 48 16.35 6.83 -8.57
CA GLN A 48 15.90 8.06 -9.21
C GLN A 48 15.69 7.90 -10.71
N ALA A 49 16.63 7.25 -11.40
CA ALA A 49 16.52 6.98 -12.83
C ALA A 49 15.28 6.11 -13.15
N SER A 50 15.02 5.10 -12.33
CA SER A 50 13.83 4.26 -12.46
C SER A 50 12.54 5.03 -12.15
N TYR A 51 12.57 5.92 -11.16
CA TYR A 51 11.42 6.71 -10.75
C TYR A 51 10.97 7.72 -11.81
N ALA A 52 11.83 8.12 -12.72
CA ALA A 52 11.51 9.08 -13.78
C ALA A 52 10.25 8.69 -14.60
N VAL A 53 10.02 7.39 -14.81
CA VAL A 53 8.81 6.90 -15.48
C VAL A 53 7.59 6.99 -14.55
N CYS A 54 7.77 6.69 -13.28
CA CYS A 54 6.70 6.69 -12.28
C CYS A 54 6.18 8.09 -12.00
N SER A 55 7.08 9.09 -12.02
CA SER A 55 6.76 10.49 -11.71
C SER A 55 5.73 11.10 -12.64
N SER A 56 5.59 10.59 -13.88
CA SER A 56 4.60 11.08 -14.84
C SER A 56 3.15 10.92 -14.36
N CYS A 57 2.90 9.92 -13.51
CA CYS A 57 1.60 9.66 -12.93
C CYS A 57 1.55 9.96 -11.42
N HIS A 58 2.60 9.58 -10.68
CA HIS A 58 2.64 9.69 -9.22
C HIS A 58 3.21 11.03 -8.72
N GLY A 59 3.61 11.94 -9.63
CA GLY A 59 4.20 13.22 -9.31
C GLY A 59 5.71 13.14 -9.06
N VAL A 60 6.40 14.28 -9.19
CA VAL A 60 7.87 14.34 -9.09
C VAL A 60 8.36 14.12 -7.66
N ASN A 61 7.54 14.47 -6.67
CA ASN A 61 7.79 14.26 -5.24
C ASN A 61 6.95 13.12 -4.66
N ALA A 62 6.42 12.24 -5.53
CA ALA A 62 5.55 11.12 -5.15
C ALA A 62 4.27 11.55 -4.42
N GLU A 63 3.78 12.74 -4.71
CA GLU A 63 2.59 13.36 -4.11
C GLU A 63 1.27 12.77 -4.58
N GLY A 64 1.28 11.98 -5.66
CA GLY A 64 0.10 11.39 -6.26
C GLY A 64 -0.65 12.31 -7.24
N ASN A 65 -1.59 11.73 -7.97
CA ASN A 65 -2.46 12.44 -8.90
C ASN A 65 -3.83 11.75 -8.99
N LYS A 66 -4.82 12.32 -8.31
CA LYS A 66 -6.19 11.77 -8.27
C LYS A 66 -6.83 11.68 -9.66
N ALA A 67 -6.59 12.67 -10.53
CA ALA A 67 -7.18 12.66 -11.89
C ALA A 67 -6.64 11.51 -12.76
N MET A 68 -5.43 11.03 -12.47
CA MET A 68 -4.82 9.87 -13.11
C MET A 68 -5.01 8.58 -12.31
N HIS A 69 -5.74 8.64 -11.20
CA HIS A 69 -5.90 7.54 -10.25
C HIS A 69 -4.55 6.94 -9.78
N ALA A 70 -3.52 7.77 -9.73
CA ALA A 70 -2.21 7.43 -9.25
C ALA A 70 -2.08 7.88 -7.79
N PRO A 71 -2.01 6.97 -6.82
CA PRO A 71 -1.94 7.34 -5.42
C PRO A 71 -0.61 7.99 -5.06
N ARG A 72 -0.61 8.75 -3.97
CA ARG A 72 0.60 9.19 -3.31
C ARG A 72 1.45 7.98 -2.91
N LEU A 73 2.75 8.05 -3.18
CA LEU A 73 3.71 7.01 -2.79
C LEU A 73 4.61 7.46 -1.64
N ALA A 74 4.88 8.76 -1.50
CA ALA A 74 5.67 9.29 -0.40
C ALA A 74 4.98 9.03 0.94
N GLY A 75 5.72 8.47 1.89
CA GLY A 75 5.21 8.07 3.20
C GLY A 75 4.41 6.75 3.20
N MET A 76 4.27 6.08 2.05
CA MET A 76 3.69 4.75 2.00
C MET A 76 4.71 3.72 2.50
N ASP A 77 4.24 2.70 3.23
CA ASP A 77 5.09 1.62 3.74
C ASP A 77 5.95 0.98 2.64
N ALA A 78 7.26 0.99 2.84
CA ALA A 78 8.23 0.56 1.82
C ALA A 78 8.09 -0.93 1.49
N GLU A 79 7.87 -1.80 2.47
CA GLU A 79 7.72 -3.23 2.23
C GLU A 79 6.39 -3.55 1.54
N TYR A 80 5.36 -2.78 1.84
CA TYR A 80 4.10 -2.85 1.09
C TYR A 80 4.31 -2.43 -0.37
N MET A 81 5.01 -1.32 -0.64
CA MET A 81 5.31 -0.89 -2.02
C MET A 81 6.09 -1.96 -2.79
N LYS A 82 7.16 -2.50 -2.20
CA LYS A 82 7.96 -3.57 -2.81
C LYS A 82 7.10 -4.79 -3.14
N ARG A 83 6.24 -5.19 -2.19
CA ARG A 83 5.32 -6.32 -2.40
C ARG A 83 4.33 -6.02 -3.52
N GLN A 84 3.73 -4.84 -3.56
CA GLN A 84 2.78 -4.48 -4.63
C GLN A 84 3.44 -4.42 -6.01
N LEU A 85 4.65 -3.87 -6.12
CA LEU A 85 5.40 -3.88 -7.38
C LEU A 85 5.69 -5.31 -7.87
N ARG A 86 6.08 -6.21 -6.96
CA ARG A 86 6.23 -7.64 -7.29
C ARG A 86 4.91 -8.26 -7.73
N HIS A 87 3.80 -7.97 -7.04
CA HIS A 87 2.48 -8.48 -7.39
C HIS A 87 2.04 -8.02 -8.79
N PHE A 88 2.20 -6.76 -9.14
CA PHE A 88 1.94 -6.26 -10.48
C PHE A 88 2.83 -6.94 -11.52
N LYS A 89 4.13 -7.06 -11.24
CA LYS A 89 5.12 -7.67 -12.13
C LYS A 89 4.82 -9.14 -12.41
N ARG A 90 4.28 -9.87 -11.44
CA ARG A 90 3.97 -11.30 -11.52
C ARG A 90 2.54 -11.61 -11.96
N GLY A 91 1.71 -10.61 -12.21
CA GLY A 91 0.31 -10.81 -12.55
C GLY A 91 -0.57 -11.24 -11.37
N VAL A 92 -0.08 -11.11 -10.14
CA VAL A 92 -0.85 -11.36 -8.91
C VAL A 92 -1.86 -10.23 -8.66
N ARG A 93 -1.56 -9.02 -9.16
CA ARG A 93 -2.40 -7.83 -9.12
C ARG A 93 -2.45 -7.16 -10.48
N GLY A 94 -3.57 -6.49 -10.81
CA GLY A 94 -3.73 -5.75 -12.06
C GLY A 94 -4.06 -6.64 -13.26
N THR A 95 -4.65 -7.80 -13.05
CA THR A 95 -5.05 -8.74 -14.10
C THR A 95 -6.57 -8.92 -14.20
N HIS A 96 -7.34 -8.45 -13.21
CA HIS A 96 -8.80 -8.52 -13.25
C HIS A 96 -9.32 -7.53 -14.30
N GLU A 97 -10.38 -7.92 -15.04
CA GLU A 97 -10.96 -7.10 -16.12
C GLU A 97 -11.50 -5.76 -15.62
N ASP A 98 -11.98 -5.70 -14.39
CA ASP A 98 -12.50 -4.49 -13.75
C ASP A 98 -11.42 -3.66 -13.04
N ASP A 99 -10.15 -4.15 -12.94
CA ASP A 99 -9.05 -3.39 -12.34
C ASP A 99 -8.34 -2.50 -13.36
N THR A 100 -9.06 -1.55 -13.95
CA THR A 100 -8.54 -0.64 -14.99
C THR A 100 -7.22 0.02 -14.59
N TRP A 101 -7.13 0.49 -13.34
CA TRP A 101 -5.95 1.18 -12.86
C TRP A 101 -4.81 0.23 -12.50
N GLY A 102 -5.14 -0.95 -11.99
CA GLY A 102 -4.15 -2.02 -11.80
C GLY A 102 -3.58 -2.52 -13.12
N GLN A 103 -4.42 -2.65 -14.14
CA GLN A 103 -3.97 -2.99 -15.51
C GLN A 103 -3.05 -1.92 -16.10
N THR A 104 -3.29 -0.65 -15.78
CA THR A 104 -2.41 0.45 -16.18
C THR A 104 -1.06 0.41 -15.43
N MET A 105 -1.07 0.04 -14.14
CA MET A 105 0.14 -0.01 -13.32
C MET A 105 1.01 -1.25 -13.60
N ALA A 106 0.41 -2.38 -13.98
CA ALA A 106 1.14 -3.63 -14.19
C ALA A 106 2.29 -3.52 -15.21
N PRO A 107 2.12 -2.96 -16.42
CA PRO A 107 3.23 -2.79 -17.36
C PRO A 107 4.31 -1.84 -16.83
N MET A 108 3.99 -0.87 -15.99
CA MET A 108 4.99 0.02 -15.38
C MET A 108 5.88 -0.76 -14.41
N ALA A 109 5.31 -1.63 -13.59
CA ALA A 109 6.07 -2.50 -12.70
C ALA A 109 6.95 -3.51 -13.47
N MET A 110 6.52 -3.96 -14.65
CA MET A 110 7.31 -4.87 -15.50
C MET A 110 8.58 -4.24 -16.06
N MET A 111 8.67 -2.90 -16.11
CA MET A 111 9.88 -2.19 -16.53
C MET A 111 11.03 -2.30 -15.51
N LEU A 112 10.74 -2.60 -14.25
CA LEU A 112 11.76 -2.86 -13.23
C LEU A 112 12.39 -4.24 -13.50
N ALA A 113 13.69 -4.28 -13.73
CA ALA A 113 14.37 -5.49 -14.20
C ALA A 113 14.24 -6.66 -13.20
N ASP A 114 14.53 -6.39 -11.93
CA ASP A 114 14.65 -7.40 -10.88
C ASP A 114 14.29 -6.83 -9.48
N GLY A 115 14.51 -7.62 -8.46
CA GLY A 115 14.27 -7.22 -7.06
C GLY A 115 15.17 -6.06 -6.61
N SER A 116 16.37 -5.94 -7.15
CA SER A 116 17.27 -4.81 -6.83
C SER A 116 16.72 -3.50 -7.39
N ALA A 117 16.21 -3.51 -8.63
CA ALA A 117 15.55 -2.34 -9.22
C ALA A 117 14.32 -1.91 -8.41
N ILE A 118 13.53 -2.86 -7.90
CA ILE A 118 12.40 -2.59 -7.01
C ILE A 118 12.89 -1.96 -5.70
N ASN A 119 13.92 -2.52 -5.08
CA ASN A 119 14.49 -1.97 -3.85
C ASN A 119 15.01 -0.55 -4.06
N ASN A 120 15.76 -0.31 -5.13
CA ASN A 120 16.33 1.00 -5.45
C ASN A 120 15.25 2.07 -5.64
N VAL A 121 14.22 1.77 -6.44
CA VAL A 121 13.14 2.75 -6.69
C VAL A 121 12.32 3.03 -5.45
N VAL A 122 12.02 2.02 -4.63
CA VAL A 122 11.27 2.22 -3.38
C VAL A 122 12.11 3.01 -2.37
N SER A 123 13.41 2.71 -2.23
CA SER A 123 14.30 3.50 -1.36
C SER A 123 14.44 4.94 -1.83
N TYR A 124 14.43 5.20 -3.13
CA TYR A 124 14.38 6.57 -3.64
C TYR A 124 13.06 7.27 -3.30
N ILE A 125 11.92 6.61 -3.51
CA ILE A 125 10.60 7.14 -3.15
C ILE A 125 10.54 7.52 -1.66
N ASP A 126 11.14 6.71 -0.79
CA ASP A 126 11.20 6.95 0.66
C ASP A 126 11.95 8.26 1.02
N THR A 127 12.79 8.77 0.12
CA THR A 127 13.46 10.07 0.28
C THR A 127 12.61 11.26 -0.13
N LEU A 128 11.48 11.04 -0.81
CA LEU A 128 10.64 12.11 -1.37
C LEU A 128 9.66 12.64 -0.32
N SER A 129 9.48 13.96 -0.32
CA SER A 129 8.62 14.64 0.68
C SER A 129 7.12 14.41 0.45
N GLY A 130 6.73 14.06 -0.77
CA GLY A 130 5.33 14.00 -1.17
C GLY A 130 4.64 15.37 -1.22
N GLN A 131 5.39 16.45 -1.17
CA GLN A 131 4.86 17.79 -1.38
C GLN A 131 4.85 18.09 -2.87
N ALA A 132 3.74 18.61 -3.36
CA ALA A 132 3.70 19.13 -4.72
C ALA A 132 4.64 20.33 -4.80
N ASP A 133 5.47 20.38 -5.85
CA ASP A 133 6.23 21.60 -6.16
C ASP A 133 5.23 22.67 -6.59
N PHE A 134 5.04 23.64 -5.72
CA PHE A 134 4.31 24.85 -6.04
C PHE A 134 5.31 25.82 -6.65
N ASP A 135 5.20 26.03 -7.96
CA ASP A 135 5.89 27.11 -8.61
C ASP A 135 5.24 28.40 -8.11
N ASP A 136 5.96 29.20 -7.32
CA ASP A 136 5.45 30.42 -6.68
C ASP A 136 4.93 31.45 -7.69
N ASP A 137 5.16 31.24 -8.99
CA ASP A 137 4.81 32.16 -10.09
C ASP A 137 3.61 31.71 -10.96
N ALA A 138 3.07 30.51 -10.72
CA ALA A 138 1.83 30.09 -11.38
C ALA A 138 0.64 30.68 -10.63
N SER A 139 -0.27 31.35 -11.32
CA SER A 139 -1.57 31.79 -10.82
C SER A 139 -2.33 30.58 -10.25
N TYR A 140 -2.00 30.28 -9.02
CA TYR A 140 -2.36 29.05 -8.35
C TYR A 140 -3.86 29.00 -8.10
N ASN A 141 -4.53 28.08 -8.75
CA ASN A 141 -5.93 27.81 -8.45
C ASN A 141 -6.00 27.02 -7.13
N LEU A 142 -6.09 27.76 -6.01
CA LEU A 142 -6.25 27.21 -4.67
C LEU A 142 -7.40 26.19 -4.60
N SER A 143 -8.45 26.37 -5.42
CA SER A 143 -9.56 25.44 -5.54
C SER A 143 -9.10 24.07 -6.06
N ALA A 144 -8.19 24.02 -7.04
CA ALA A 144 -7.67 22.75 -7.57
C ALA A 144 -6.75 22.04 -6.57
N ALA A 145 -6.01 22.79 -5.76
CA ALA A 145 -5.21 22.24 -4.67
C ALA A 145 -6.09 21.68 -3.55
N VAL A 146 -7.09 22.45 -3.14
CA VAL A 146 -8.07 22.00 -2.13
C VAL A 146 -8.80 20.74 -2.63
N GLU A 147 -9.16 20.67 -3.92
CA GLU A 147 -9.81 19.50 -4.48
C GLU A 147 -8.88 18.28 -4.56
N ARG A 148 -7.58 18.51 -4.77
CA ARG A 148 -6.54 17.45 -4.76
C ARG A 148 -6.32 16.87 -3.36
N TYR A 149 -6.36 17.71 -2.32
CA TYR A 149 -6.08 17.35 -0.93
C TYR A 149 -7.34 17.31 -0.04
N ALA A 150 -8.48 17.81 -0.51
CA ALA A 150 -9.71 17.71 0.25
C ALA A 150 -10.07 16.23 0.43
N PRO A 151 -10.45 15.81 1.63
CA PRO A 151 -10.95 14.47 1.85
C PRO A 151 -12.21 14.29 0.99
N SER A 152 -12.07 13.59 -0.13
CA SER A 152 -13.19 13.24 -1.01
C SER A 152 -14.00 12.07 -0.41
N VAL A 153 -14.22 12.11 0.89
CA VAL A 153 -14.88 11.06 1.64
C VAL A 153 -16.20 11.61 2.15
N SER A 154 -17.28 11.01 1.72
CA SER A 154 -18.65 11.41 2.06
C SER A 154 -19.22 10.67 3.29
N GLY A 155 -18.37 9.92 4.01
CA GLY A 155 -18.78 9.05 5.11
C GLY A 155 -18.90 9.78 6.47
N ASP A 156 -19.61 9.13 7.39
CA ASP A 156 -19.72 9.53 8.80
C ASP A 156 -18.73 8.70 9.65
N PRO A 157 -17.64 9.28 10.16
CA PRO A 157 -16.62 8.55 10.91
C PRO A 157 -17.17 7.87 12.16
N ASN A 158 -18.23 8.41 12.77
CA ASN A 158 -18.79 7.85 14.00
C ASN A 158 -19.45 6.48 13.80
N LYS A 159 -19.87 6.17 12.59
CA LYS A 159 -20.54 4.89 12.28
C LYS A 159 -19.57 3.72 12.22
N SER A 160 -18.30 3.97 11.91
CA SER A 160 -17.31 2.90 11.68
C SER A 160 -16.26 2.75 12.77
N ALA A 161 -16.23 3.64 13.78
CA ALA A 161 -15.25 3.59 14.86
C ALA A 161 -15.21 2.22 15.57
N ALA A 162 -16.37 1.70 15.98
CA ALA A 162 -16.46 0.41 16.68
C ALA A 162 -16.07 -0.76 15.76
N LEU A 163 -16.44 -0.71 14.49
CA LEU A 163 -16.08 -1.74 13.51
C LEU A 163 -14.58 -1.73 13.24
N TYR A 164 -13.97 -0.55 13.08
CA TYR A 164 -12.52 -0.44 12.91
C TYR A 164 -11.78 -1.08 14.08
N GLN A 165 -12.10 -0.70 15.31
CA GLN A 165 -11.44 -1.19 16.52
C GLN A 165 -11.60 -2.69 16.70
N SER A 166 -12.75 -3.25 16.35
CA SER A 166 -12.98 -4.71 16.51
C SER A 166 -12.44 -5.57 15.38
N THR A 167 -12.16 -4.99 14.21
CA THR A 167 -11.86 -5.76 12.99
C THR A 167 -10.56 -5.33 12.32
N CYS A 168 -10.38 -4.04 12.05
CA CYS A 168 -9.25 -3.53 11.27
C CYS A 168 -8.01 -3.29 12.13
N ALA A 169 -8.20 -2.76 13.35
CA ALA A 169 -7.12 -2.41 14.28
C ALA A 169 -6.23 -3.59 14.65
N MET A 170 -6.77 -4.80 14.67
CA MET A 170 -6.01 -6.02 14.98
C MET A 170 -4.81 -6.23 14.04
N CYS A 171 -4.93 -5.77 12.79
CA CYS A 171 -3.87 -5.89 11.79
C CYS A 171 -3.24 -4.54 11.45
N HIS A 172 -4.04 -3.46 11.40
CA HIS A 172 -3.56 -2.14 10.97
C HIS A 172 -3.18 -1.20 12.13
N GLY A 173 -3.32 -1.65 13.38
CA GLY A 173 -3.08 -0.83 14.57
C GLY A 173 -4.28 0.06 14.93
N ASP A 174 -4.34 0.50 16.18
CA ASP A 174 -5.46 1.30 16.70
C ASP A 174 -5.57 2.67 16.02
N SER A 175 -4.45 3.19 15.53
CA SER A 175 -4.31 4.49 14.84
C SER A 175 -4.00 4.34 13.35
N GLY A 176 -4.08 3.14 12.79
CA GLY A 176 -3.81 2.92 11.35
C GLY A 176 -2.33 2.96 10.95
N ASP A 177 -1.41 2.83 11.91
CA ASP A 177 0.04 2.91 11.68
C ASP A 177 0.62 1.65 11.01
N GLY A 178 -0.19 0.62 10.85
CA GLY A 178 0.23 -0.67 10.34
C GLY A 178 0.92 -1.53 11.39
N VAL A 179 1.03 -2.82 11.11
CA VAL A 179 1.74 -3.78 11.97
C VAL A 179 2.62 -4.65 11.09
N TRP A 180 3.92 -4.36 11.09
CA TRP A 180 4.88 -5.03 10.21
C TRP A 180 4.97 -6.55 10.44
N THR A 181 4.78 -7.03 11.68
CA THR A 181 4.84 -8.46 12.01
C THR A 181 3.75 -9.30 11.35
N VAL A 182 2.64 -8.67 10.96
CA VAL A 182 1.55 -9.31 10.20
C VAL A 182 1.46 -8.78 8.77
N ASN A 183 2.46 -8.02 8.33
CA ASN A 183 2.55 -7.41 7.00
C ASN A 183 1.34 -6.53 6.62
N ALA A 184 0.67 -5.97 7.61
CA ALA A 184 -0.42 -5.03 7.40
C ALA A 184 0.16 -3.62 7.26
N PRO A 185 -0.09 -2.95 6.11
CA PRO A 185 0.48 -1.63 5.86
C PRO A 185 -0.17 -0.54 6.71
N GLN A 186 0.54 0.57 6.85
CA GLN A 186 0.01 1.82 7.34
C GLN A 186 -1.15 2.30 6.45
N LEU A 187 -2.19 2.83 7.06
CA LEU A 187 -3.36 3.43 6.39
C LEU A 187 -3.34 4.96 6.47
N THR A 188 -2.67 5.50 7.51
CA THR A 188 -2.50 6.96 7.67
C THR A 188 -1.66 7.55 6.55
N GLY A 189 -1.97 8.77 6.15
CA GLY A 189 -1.26 9.45 5.06
C GLY A 189 -1.64 9.01 3.65
N LEU A 190 -2.51 8.00 3.50
CA LEU A 190 -3.08 7.61 2.21
C LEU A 190 -4.31 8.44 1.90
N GLU A 191 -4.55 8.70 0.61
CA GLU A 191 -5.73 9.44 0.20
C GLU A 191 -7.02 8.63 0.37
N GLY A 192 -8.07 9.27 0.88
CA GLY A 192 -9.36 8.62 1.14
C GLY A 192 -9.96 7.97 -0.11
N TRP A 193 -9.84 8.61 -1.28
CA TRP A 193 -10.32 8.03 -2.55
C TRP A 193 -9.58 6.72 -2.90
N TYR A 194 -8.28 6.64 -2.58
CA TYR A 194 -7.49 5.44 -2.82
C TYR A 194 -7.86 4.33 -1.82
N LEU A 195 -7.99 4.65 -0.54
CA LEU A 195 -8.46 3.71 0.48
C LEU A 195 -9.84 3.14 0.10
N SER A 196 -10.80 4.01 -0.24
CA SER A 196 -12.14 3.61 -0.67
C SER A 196 -12.08 2.65 -1.87
N SER A 197 -11.34 3.02 -2.91
CA SER A 197 -11.22 2.19 -4.12
C SER A 197 -10.59 0.83 -3.81
N GLN A 198 -9.55 0.79 -2.97
CA GLN A 198 -8.89 -0.48 -2.64
C GLN A 198 -9.75 -1.39 -1.77
N ILE A 199 -10.48 -0.84 -0.80
CA ILE A 199 -11.41 -1.63 0.02
C ILE A 199 -12.54 -2.20 -0.86
N LYS A 200 -13.10 -1.41 -1.78
CA LYS A 200 -14.09 -1.87 -2.76
C LYS A 200 -13.52 -2.99 -3.63
N ASN A 201 -12.32 -2.82 -4.17
CA ASN A 201 -11.66 -3.84 -4.98
C ASN A 201 -11.45 -5.15 -4.21
N PHE A 202 -11.11 -5.10 -2.93
CA PHE A 202 -11.02 -6.29 -2.09
C PHE A 202 -12.38 -6.93 -1.81
N ARG A 203 -13.41 -6.14 -1.49
CA ARG A 203 -14.76 -6.63 -1.24
C ARG A 203 -15.32 -7.32 -2.49
N ASP A 204 -15.20 -6.68 -3.63
CA ASP A 204 -15.79 -7.14 -4.89
C ASP A 204 -14.95 -8.23 -5.57
N GLY A 205 -13.79 -8.57 -4.99
CA GLY A 205 -12.92 -9.64 -5.49
C GLY A 205 -12.10 -9.26 -6.71
N ILE A 206 -12.04 -7.98 -7.03
CA ILE A 206 -11.17 -7.42 -8.09
C ILE A 206 -9.71 -7.53 -7.68
N ARG A 207 -9.45 -7.44 -6.37
CA ARG A 207 -8.13 -7.58 -5.75
C ARG A 207 -8.17 -8.62 -4.62
N GLY A 208 -7.03 -9.30 -4.37
CA GLY A 208 -6.90 -10.25 -3.27
C GLY A 208 -7.55 -11.61 -3.53
N ARG A 209 -7.67 -12.04 -4.80
CA ARG A 209 -8.19 -13.37 -5.16
C ARG A 209 -7.12 -14.32 -5.67
N HIS A 210 -5.95 -13.82 -6.01
CA HIS A 210 -4.86 -14.66 -6.46
C HIS A 210 -4.31 -15.49 -5.30
N SER A 211 -3.99 -16.77 -5.53
CA SER A 211 -3.49 -17.70 -4.50
C SER A 211 -2.20 -17.20 -3.84
N ASP A 212 -1.37 -16.47 -4.58
CA ASP A 212 -0.11 -15.93 -4.10
C ASP A 212 -0.26 -14.61 -3.31
N ASP A 213 -1.48 -14.04 -3.24
CA ASP A 213 -1.77 -12.85 -2.46
C ASP A 213 -2.43 -13.19 -1.13
N LEU A 214 -1.70 -13.87 -0.25
CA LEU A 214 -2.20 -14.29 1.06
C LEU A 214 -2.79 -13.12 1.87
N TYR A 215 -2.12 -11.97 1.86
CA TYR A 215 -2.58 -10.79 2.59
C TYR A 215 -3.79 -10.13 1.92
N GLY A 216 -3.84 -10.15 0.59
CA GLY A 216 -5.01 -9.69 -0.15
C GLY A 216 -6.23 -10.59 0.06
N LEU A 217 -6.04 -11.91 0.17
CA LEU A 217 -7.10 -12.85 0.53
C LEU A 217 -7.70 -12.51 1.92
N GLN A 218 -6.84 -12.19 2.90
CA GLN A 218 -7.28 -11.75 4.23
C GLN A 218 -8.07 -10.46 4.16
N MET A 219 -7.57 -9.47 3.40
CA MET A 219 -8.28 -8.21 3.19
C MET A 219 -9.62 -8.40 2.48
N GLY A 220 -9.72 -9.31 1.52
CA GLY A 220 -10.98 -9.66 0.86
C GLY A 220 -12.01 -10.20 1.85
N LEU A 221 -11.59 -11.06 2.79
CA LEU A 221 -12.48 -11.58 3.83
C LEU A 221 -12.96 -10.48 4.78
N VAL A 222 -12.07 -9.58 5.19
CA VAL A 222 -12.40 -8.48 6.11
C VAL A 222 -13.28 -7.45 5.41
N SER A 223 -12.98 -7.10 4.17
CA SER A 223 -13.74 -6.10 3.41
C SER A 223 -15.19 -6.50 3.15
N ASN A 224 -15.49 -7.80 3.12
CA ASN A 224 -16.85 -8.31 3.01
C ASN A 224 -17.75 -8.03 4.24
N THR A 225 -17.18 -7.56 5.35
CA THR A 225 -17.99 -7.10 6.49
C THR A 225 -18.67 -5.76 6.23
N MET A 226 -18.18 -5.01 5.25
CA MET A 226 -18.77 -3.76 4.77
C MET A 226 -19.66 -4.06 3.56
N THR A 227 -20.96 -4.16 3.79
CA THR A 227 -21.93 -4.72 2.83
C THR A 227 -22.29 -3.79 1.68
N ASP A 228 -22.04 -2.49 1.84
CA ASP A 228 -22.36 -1.47 0.83
C ASP A 228 -21.25 -0.39 0.76
N ASP A 229 -21.34 0.44 -0.24
CA ASP A 229 -20.38 1.50 -0.49
C ASP A 229 -20.38 2.57 0.61
N GLN A 230 -21.54 2.83 1.22
CA GLN A 230 -21.65 3.82 2.30
C GLN A 230 -20.87 3.35 3.54
N ALA A 231 -20.92 2.06 3.88
CA ALA A 231 -20.15 1.50 4.98
C ALA A 231 -18.63 1.63 4.74
N ILE A 232 -18.19 1.51 3.49
CA ILE A 232 -16.78 1.75 3.11
C ILE A 232 -16.43 3.23 3.25
N GLU A 233 -17.28 4.14 2.76
CA GLU A 233 -17.04 5.58 2.90
C GLU A 233 -17.02 6.02 4.38
N ASP A 234 -17.90 5.47 5.22
CA ASP A 234 -17.91 5.71 6.67
C ASP A 234 -16.62 5.19 7.33
N MET A 235 -16.13 4.01 6.91
CA MET A 235 -14.86 3.44 7.39
C MET A 235 -13.66 4.31 6.98
N VAL A 236 -13.62 4.72 5.72
CA VAL A 236 -12.54 5.58 5.22
C VAL A 236 -12.58 6.94 5.92
N ALA A 237 -13.78 7.52 6.13
CA ALA A 237 -13.92 8.75 6.90
C ALA A 237 -13.34 8.61 8.31
N TYR A 238 -13.55 7.47 8.97
CA TYR A 238 -12.94 7.20 10.28
C TYR A 238 -11.41 7.09 10.21
N ILE A 239 -10.88 6.33 9.25
CA ILE A 239 -9.42 6.21 9.05
C ILE A 239 -8.79 7.59 8.79
N MET A 240 -9.46 8.45 8.03
CA MET A 240 -8.99 9.81 7.74
C MET A 240 -8.97 10.74 8.98
N THR A 241 -9.59 10.34 10.11
CA THR A 241 -9.45 11.07 11.38
C THR A 241 -8.13 10.79 12.09
N PHE A 242 -7.41 9.74 11.70
CA PHE A 242 -6.12 9.43 12.30
C PHE A 242 -5.08 10.44 11.86
N GLU A 243 -4.36 10.98 12.79
CA GLU A 243 -3.21 11.82 12.49
C GLU A 243 -2.09 10.93 11.93
N SER A 244 -1.44 11.40 10.88
CA SER A 244 -0.23 10.75 10.40
C SER A 244 0.84 10.89 11.48
N THR A 245 1.23 9.81 12.10
CA THR A 245 2.33 9.79 13.07
C THR A 245 3.69 9.88 12.36
N THR A 246 3.85 10.81 11.43
CA THR A 246 5.17 11.24 11.01
C THR A 246 5.79 12.08 12.14
N GLU A 247 6.05 11.45 13.28
CA GLU A 247 7.08 11.97 14.17
C GLU A 247 8.38 11.96 13.36
N GLU A 248 9.03 13.12 13.29
CA GLU A 248 10.41 13.21 12.76
C GLU A 248 11.23 12.06 13.35
N PRO A 249 12.05 11.37 12.53
CA PRO A 249 12.90 10.31 13.05
C PRO A 249 13.67 10.88 14.24
N VAL A 250 13.42 10.31 15.41
CA VAL A 250 14.14 10.65 16.64
C VAL A 250 15.61 10.63 16.27
N LYS A 251 16.21 11.80 16.17
CA LYS A 251 17.66 11.94 16.06
C LYS A 251 18.19 11.28 17.31
N LEU A 252 18.60 10.02 17.20
CA LEU A 252 19.46 9.40 18.20
C LEU A 252 20.66 10.32 18.34
N ALA A 253 20.58 11.19 19.35
CA ALA A 253 21.65 12.06 19.71
C ALA A 253 22.88 11.19 19.89
N GLN A 254 23.86 11.39 19.02
CA GLN A 254 25.22 10.95 19.24
C GLN A 254 25.66 11.53 20.58
N GLN A 255 25.50 10.77 21.64
CA GLN A 255 26.27 10.94 22.87
C GLN A 255 27.32 9.84 22.84
N ARG A 256 28.45 10.12 22.20
CA ARG A 256 29.83 9.98 22.70
C ARG A 256 30.83 10.14 21.57
#